data_c4c6af203269325cbafbe1b6c200808d
#
_entry.id   c4c6af203269325cbafbe1b6c200808d
#
_cell.length_a   1.000
_cell.length_b   1.000
_cell.length_c   1.000
_cell.angle_alpha   90.00
_cell.angle_beta   90.00
_cell.angle_gamma   90.00
#
_symmetry.space_group_name_H-M   'P 1'
#
loop_
_entity.id
_entity.type
_entity.pdbx_description
1 polymer ?
#
loop_
_entity_poly.entity_id
_entity_poly.type
_entity_poly.pdbx_seq_one_letter_code
_entity_poly.pdbx_strand_id
1 'polypeptide(L)'
;MSNALGVYNPVFYANEALIHLEKALGMAARVHRGYEQERLAHQMGDIINIRRPSTFTAQAAPSSAQDLATETVSIGLNNWQEVKFALTDQELAYTEKNGGQVRIINDHIRPAAYALADKIDQDGNALYADIPWYADAQGSPSLLDLTGPYQALFDNQVPMSEGMLHLEVNGAQQGLFQQLPAFHDASVRGVGLTETLRRGSLGVTMGLEVFANQNVRTHTKGTLSDPTPALVGAHAKGATSVTMDDTTLTGTLQKGDTFVLAGNSQRYAVTANATAGGNAITASITPALVQAYDDNAAVTVNLDNH
;
A
#
# COMPACT_ATOMS: atom_id res chain seq x y z
N MET A 1 -10.53 17.97 -48.93
CA MET A 1 -9.69 19.02 -48.28
C MET A 1 -9.12 18.40 -47.02
N SER A 2 -7.82 18.24 -46.99
CA SER A 2 -7.13 17.74 -45.80
C SER A 2 -7.10 18.86 -44.79
N ASN A 3 -7.78 18.70 -43.64
CA ASN A 3 -7.71 19.64 -42.53
C ASN A 3 -6.31 19.57 -41.95
N ALA A 4 -5.52 20.61 -42.12
CA ALA A 4 -4.24 20.76 -41.48
C ALA A 4 -4.48 21.13 -40.00
N LEU A 5 -4.78 20.15 -39.15
CA LEU A 5 -4.88 20.28 -37.68
C LEU A 5 -3.49 20.37 -37.03
N GLY A 6 -2.54 21.03 -37.66
CA GLY A 6 -1.20 21.26 -37.13
C GLY A 6 -1.16 22.13 -35.87
N VAL A 7 -2.28 22.69 -35.44
CA VAL A 7 -2.41 23.50 -34.23
C VAL A 7 -2.53 22.63 -32.97
N TYR A 8 -2.98 21.39 -33.12
CA TYR A 8 -3.12 20.44 -32.00
C TYR A 8 -1.97 19.44 -32.03
N ASN A 9 -0.89 19.79 -31.39
CA ASN A 9 0.22 18.88 -31.21
C ASN A 9 -0.10 17.94 -30.01
N PRO A 10 -0.45 16.66 -30.25
CA PRO A 10 -0.78 15.73 -29.15
C PRO A 10 0.37 15.56 -28.15
N VAL A 11 1.61 15.74 -28.61
CA VAL A 11 2.80 15.70 -27.74
C VAL A 11 2.81 16.85 -26.74
N PHE A 12 2.37 18.06 -27.16
CA PHE A 12 2.28 19.21 -26.25
C PHE A 12 1.28 18.95 -25.12
N TYR A 13 0.09 18.47 -25.45
CA TYR A 13 -0.94 18.17 -24.44
C TYR A 13 -0.54 17.00 -23.54
N ALA A 14 0.14 15.99 -24.08
CA ALA A 14 0.66 14.88 -23.28
C ALA A 14 1.72 15.34 -22.27
N ASN A 15 2.64 16.23 -22.68
CA ASN A 15 3.63 16.79 -21.77
C ASN A 15 3.00 17.66 -20.68
N GLU A 16 2.00 18.46 -21.01
CA GLU A 16 1.27 19.28 -20.03
C GLU A 16 0.50 18.41 -19.05
N ALA A 17 -0.15 17.34 -19.53
CA ALA A 17 -0.83 16.37 -18.69
C ALA A 17 0.15 15.67 -17.74
N LEU A 18 1.35 15.31 -18.19
CA LEU A 18 2.38 14.68 -17.38
C LEU A 18 2.82 15.59 -16.23
N ILE A 19 3.05 16.87 -16.50
CA ILE A 19 3.44 17.85 -15.46
C ILE A 19 2.34 17.97 -14.38
N HIS A 20 1.07 17.97 -14.78
CA HIS A 20 -0.04 18.02 -13.82
C HIS A 20 -0.19 16.71 -13.05
N LEU A 21 0.02 15.58 -13.69
CA LEU A 21 0.01 14.27 -13.06
C LEU A 21 1.08 14.16 -11.98
N GLU A 22 2.34 14.49 -12.29
CA GLU A 22 3.45 14.44 -11.33
C GLU A 22 3.21 15.32 -10.10
N LYS A 23 2.63 16.51 -10.28
CA LYS A 23 2.30 17.41 -9.17
C LYS A 23 1.16 16.91 -8.28
N ALA A 24 0.30 16.06 -8.81
CA ALA A 24 -0.87 15.55 -8.10
C ALA A 24 -0.61 14.23 -7.36
N LEU A 25 0.50 13.53 -7.66
CA LEU A 25 0.85 12.28 -6.97
C LEU A 25 1.16 12.51 -5.50
N GLY A 26 0.49 11.77 -4.62
CA GLY A 26 0.71 11.77 -3.18
C GLY A 26 1.65 10.63 -2.75
N MET A 27 1.09 9.43 -2.54
CA MET A 27 1.81 8.23 -2.15
C MET A 27 2.85 7.82 -3.20
N ALA A 28 2.46 7.78 -4.48
CA ALA A 28 3.32 7.31 -5.56
C ALA A 28 4.60 8.15 -5.74
N ALA A 29 4.62 9.40 -5.28
CA ALA A 29 5.82 10.23 -5.29
C ALA A 29 6.83 9.87 -4.17
N ARG A 30 6.38 9.17 -3.12
CA ARG A 30 7.15 8.88 -1.90
C ARG A 30 7.61 7.42 -1.79
N VAL A 31 7.01 6.51 -2.54
CA VAL A 31 7.44 5.10 -2.57
C VAL A 31 8.80 4.95 -3.25
N HIS A 32 9.56 3.94 -2.80
CA HIS A 32 10.84 3.59 -3.40
C HIS A 32 10.67 3.11 -4.85
N ARG A 33 11.47 3.67 -5.78
CA ARG A 33 11.42 3.38 -7.23
C ARG A 33 12.68 2.66 -7.71
N GLY A 34 13.05 1.55 -7.06
CA GLY A 34 14.30 0.86 -7.32
C GLY A 34 14.41 0.17 -8.69
N TYR A 35 13.27 -0.15 -9.33
CA TYR A 35 13.23 -0.97 -10.56
C TYR A 35 12.72 -0.20 -11.80
N GLU A 36 12.80 1.11 -11.78
CA GLU A 36 12.27 1.95 -12.86
C GLU A 36 13.01 1.75 -14.19
N GLN A 37 14.32 1.46 -14.15
CA GLN A 37 15.12 1.22 -15.36
C GLN A 37 14.74 -0.07 -16.08
N GLU A 38 14.33 -1.11 -15.36
CA GLU A 38 13.92 -2.38 -15.95
C GLU A 38 12.58 -2.24 -16.69
N ARG A 39 11.71 -1.34 -16.25
CA ARG A 39 10.42 -1.04 -16.89
C ARG A 39 10.57 -0.50 -18.31
N LEU A 40 11.62 0.24 -18.62
CA LEU A 40 11.82 0.87 -19.94
C LEU A 40 11.99 -0.14 -21.07
N ALA A 41 12.39 -1.37 -20.76
CA ALA A 41 12.59 -2.45 -21.74
C ALA A 41 11.35 -3.32 -21.97
N HIS A 42 10.28 -3.15 -21.17
CA HIS A 42 9.10 -4.02 -21.17
C HIS A 42 7.85 -3.31 -21.69
N GLN A 43 6.97 -4.07 -22.32
CA GLN A 43 5.69 -3.62 -22.83
C GLN A 43 4.54 -4.02 -21.90
N MET A 44 3.33 -3.54 -22.22
CA MET A 44 2.11 -3.92 -21.54
C MET A 44 1.91 -5.44 -21.53
N GLY A 45 1.62 -5.99 -20.36
CA GLY A 45 1.41 -7.42 -20.16
C GLY A 45 2.68 -8.24 -19.95
N ASP A 46 3.84 -7.63 -20.05
CA ASP A 46 5.12 -8.29 -19.76
C ASP A 46 5.29 -8.58 -18.26
N ILE A 47 6.11 -9.58 -17.98
CA ILE A 47 6.48 -9.97 -16.62
C ILE A 47 7.92 -9.56 -16.37
N ILE A 48 8.13 -8.72 -15.37
CA ILE A 48 9.46 -8.34 -14.89
C ILE A 48 9.89 -9.33 -13.82
N ASN A 49 10.98 -10.05 -14.05
CA ASN A 49 11.55 -10.99 -13.08
C ASN A 49 12.68 -10.32 -12.29
N ILE A 50 12.43 -10.02 -11.04
CA ILE A 50 13.41 -9.43 -10.12
C ILE A 50 14.11 -10.54 -9.37
N ARG A 51 15.45 -10.56 -9.42
CA ARG A 51 16.26 -11.51 -8.66
C ARG A 51 16.27 -11.13 -7.18
N ARG A 52 15.92 -12.08 -6.34
CA ARG A 52 16.04 -11.95 -4.90
C ARG A 52 17.45 -12.28 -4.47
N PRO A 53 18.15 -11.44 -3.67
CA PRO A 53 19.45 -11.78 -3.11
C PRO A 53 19.38 -13.05 -2.27
N SER A 54 20.43 -13.88 -2.34
CA SER A 54 20.56 -15.03 -1.46
C SER A 54 20.76 -14.60 -0.02
N THR A 55 20.09 -15.27 0.92
CA THR A 55 20.27 -15.02 2.35
C THR A 55 21.29 -15.99 2.93
N PHE A 56 22.24 -15.46 3.69
CA PHE A 56 23.27 -16.24 4.36
C PHE A 56 23.13 -16.15 5.87
N THR A 57 23.36 -17.25 6.57
CA THR A 57 23.39 -17.27 8.03
C THR A 57 24.84 -17.43 8.50
N ALA A 58 25.32 -16.52 9.34
CA ALA A 58 26.64 -16.64 9.91
C ALA A 58 26.69 -17.87 10.84
N GLN A 59 27.72 -18.70 10.66
CA GLN A 59 27.94 -19.91 11.45
C GLN A 59 29.32 -19.90 12.09
N ALA A 60 29.46 -20.56 13.22
CA ALA A 60 30.77 -20.73 13.85
C ALA A 60 31.68 -21.61 12.99
N ALA A 61 32.93 -21.21 12.84
CA ALA A 61 33.91 -21.98 12.07
C ALA A 61 34.47 -23.15 12.91
N PRO A 62 34.73 -24.32 12.26
CA PRO A 62 34.56 -24.62 10.83
C PRO A 62 33.13 -25.02 10.49
N SER A 63 32.58 -24.46 9.41
CA SER A 63 31.22 -24.78 8.91
C SER A 63 31.26 -25.26 7.47
N SER A 64 30.25 -26.01 7.06
CA SER A 64 30.07 -26.42 5.66
C SER A 64 29.59 -25.23 4.82
N ALA A 65 29.88 -25.25 3.51
CA ALA A 65 29.37 -24.24 2.57
C ALA A 65 27.83 -24.26 2.54
N GLN A 66 27.22 -23.09 2.49
CA GLN A 66 25.79 -22.92 2.33
C GLN A 66 25.44 -22.94 0.84
N ASP A 67 24.30 -23.51 0.50
CA ASP A 67 23.79 -23.53 -0.89
C ASP A 67 23.38 -22.12 -1.33
N LEU A 68 23.74 -21.80 -2.58
CA LEU A 68 23.34 -20.56 -3.25
C LEU A 68 22.01 -20.81 -3.96
N ALA A 69 20.91 -20.41 -3.31
CA ALA A 69 19.61 -20.40 -3.93
C ALA A 69 19.27 -19.00 -4.45
N THR A 70 19.12 -18.86 -5.76
CA THR A 70 18.59 -17.64 -6.37
C THR A 70 17.12 -17.80 -6.65
N GLU A 71 16.30 -17.02 -5.97
CA GLU A 71 14.87 -16.94 -6.24
C GLU A 71 14.57 -15.71 -7.10
N THR A 72 13.48 -15.77 -7.85
CA THR A 72 12.97 -14.66 -8.64
C THR A 72 11.56 -14.30 -8.17
N VAL A 73 11.31 -13.00 -8.03
CA VAL A 73 9.97 -12.46 -7.82
C VAL A 73 9.48 -11.89 -9.15
N SER A 74 8.34 -12.35 -9.62
CA SER A 74 7.75 -11.91 -10.88
C SER A 74 6.70 -10.82 -10.64
N ILE A 75 6.84 -9.68 -11.31
CA ILE A 75 5.88 -8.58 -11.29
C ILE A 75 5.25 -8.47 -12.66
N GLY A 76 3.94 -8.64 -12.75
CA GLY A 76 3.17 -8.45 -13.99
C GLY A 76 2.76 -7.00 -14.18
N LEU A 77 2.96 -6.45 -15.38
CA LEU A 77 2.51 -5.12 -15.77
C LEU A 77 1.05 -5.17 -16.26
N ASN A 78 0.10 -5.47 -15.37
CA ASN A 78 -1.29 -5.74 -15.74
C ASN A 78 -2.26 -4.61 -15.39
N ASN A 79 -1.83 -3.62 -14.58
CA ASN A 79 -2.70 -2.53 -14.15
C ASN A 79 -2.55 -1.32 -15.09
N TRP A 80 -3.55 -1.13 -15.94
CA TRP A 80 -3.61 -0.06 -16.92
C TRP A 80 -4.81 0.82 -16.66
N GLN A 81 -4.54 2.10 -16.57
CA GLN A 81 -5.58 3.10 -16.35
C GLN A 81 -5.56 4.12 -17.48
N GLU A 82 -6.72 4.49 -18.00
CA GLU A 82 -6.85 5.50 -19.03
C GLU A 82 -8.05 6.41 -18.76
N VAL A 83 -7.93 7.66 -19.14
CA VAL A 83 -9.05 8.60 -19.22
C VAL A 83 -9.21 9.01 -20.67
N LYS A 84 -10.36 8.71 -21.25
CA LYS A 84 -10.69 9.05 -22.65
C LYS A 84 -11.72 10.15 -22.71
N PHE A 85 -11.45 11.16 -23.50
CA PHE A 85 -12.43 12.15 -23.94
C PHE A 85 -12.20 12.46 -25.41
N ALA A 86 -13.26 12.82 -26.12
CA ALA A 86 -13.20 13.21 -27.51
C ALA A 86 -13.84 14.59 -27.66
N LEU A 87 -13.21 15.45 -28.42
CA LEU A 87 -13.78 16.74 -28.84
C LEU A 87 -14.10 16.65 -30.30
N THR A 88 -15.33 17.01 -30.67
CA THR A 88 -15.72 17.12 -32.06
C THR A 88 -15.12 18.40 -32.68
N ASP A 89 -14.95 18.43 -34.00
CA ASP A 89 -14.41 19.60 -34.70
C ASP A 89 -15.24 20.87 -34.42
N GLN A 90 -16.53 20.71 -34.18
CA GLN A 90 -17.44 21.80 -33.87
C GLN A 90 -17.24 22.36 -32.46
N GLU A 91 -17.02 21.49 -31.47
CA GLU A 91 -16.69 21.87 -30.09
C GLU A 91 -15.30 22.49 -29.99
N LEU A 92 -14.39 21.98 -30.79
CA LEU A 92 -13.04 22.49 -30.93
C LEU A 92 -13.03 23.93 -31.44
N ALA A 93 -13.77 24.18 -32.57
CA ALA A 93 -13.92 25.52 -33.15
C ALA A 93 -14.62 26.51 -32.19
N TYR A 94 -15.56 26.02 -31.36
CA TYR A 94 -16.24 26.83 -30.36
C TYR A 94 -15.31 27.19 -29.17
N THR A 95 -14.46 26.27 -28.79
CA THR A 95 -13.47 26.49 -27.72
C THR A 95 -12.38 27.46 -28.16
N GLU A 96 -11.96 27.42 -29.40
CA GLU A 96 -10.95 28.32 -30.00
C GLU A 96 -11.39 29.79 -29.96
N LYS A 97 -12.68 30.06 -30.17
CA LYS A 97 -13.28 31.39 -30.05
C LYS A 97 -13.26 32.00 -28.66
N ASN A 98 -13.20 31.15 -27.63
CA ASN A 98 -13.40 31.53 -26.22
C ASN A 98 -12.15 31.38 -25.31
N GLY A 99 -10.94 31.36 -25.81
CA GLY A 99 -9.72 31.28 -25.02
C GLY A 99 -8.80 30.09 -25.39
N GLY A 100 -9.16 29.33 -26.41
CA GLY A 100 -8.29 28.37 -27.09
C GLY A 100 -7.66 27.29 -26.23
N GLN A 101 -6.39 27.03 -26.47
CA GLN A 101 -5.59 25.97 -25.84
C GLN A 101 -5.60 26.00 -24.32
N VAL A 102 -5.56 27.19 -23.70
CA VAL A 102 -5.54 27.35 -22.25
C VAL A 102 -6.82 26.80 -21.59
N ARG A 103 -7.96 26.95 -22.26
CA ARG A 103 -9.23 26.43 -21.77
C ARG A 103 -9.30 24.91 -21.85
N ILE A 104 -8.84 24.33 -22.94
CA ILE A 104 -8.77 22.87 -23.10
C ILE A 104 -7.88 22.26 -22.02
N ILE A 105 -6.74 22.88 -21.72
CA ILE A 105 -5.83 22.43 -20.67
C ILE A 105 -6.50 22.50 -19.30
N ASN A 106 -7.11 23.64 -18.96
CA ASN A 106 -7.68 23.83 -17.63
C ASN A 106 -8.98 23.05 -17.41
N ASP A 107 -9.84 22.95 -18.41
CA ASP A 107 -11.19 22.41 -18.27
C ASP A 107 -11.23 20.89 -18.52
N HIS A 108 -10.27 20.34 -19.25
CA HIS A 108 -10.31 18.92 -19.64
C HIS A 108 -9.02 18.16 -19.28
N ILE A 109 -7.84 18.67 -19.63
CA ILE A 109 -6.58 17.93 -19.46
C ILE A 109 -6.19 17.86 -17.97
N ARG A 110 -6.28 18.96 -17.25
CA ARG A 110 -5.96 19.00 -15.83
C ARG A 110 -6.87 18.10 -14.98
N PRO A 111 -8.20 18.13 -15.10
CA PRO A 111 -9.07 17.18 -14.42
C PRO A 111 -8.81 15.72 -14.77
N ALA A 112 -8.49 15.42 -16.05
CA ALA A 112 -8.14 14.08 -16.48
C ALA A 112 -6.83 13.59 -15.84
N ALA A 113 -5.82 14.45 -15.76
CA ALA A 113 -4.55 14.14 -15.09
C ALA A 113 -4.76 13.92 -13.57
N TYR A 114 -5.59 14.73 -12.92
CA TYR A 114 -5.93 14.52 -11.52
C TYR A 114 -6.68 13.21 -11.28
N ALA A 115 -7.61 12.82 -12.15
CA ALA A 115 -8.32 11.56 -12.05
C ALA A 115 -7.36 10.35 -12.19
N LEU A 116 -6.36 10.44 -13.07
CA LEU A 116 -5.33 9.39 -13.19
C LEU A 116 -4.41 9.34 -11.95
N ALA A 117 -3.99 10.49 -11.43
CA ALA A 117 -3.18 10.57 -10.22
C ALA A 117 -3.93 9.99 -9.01
N ASP A 118 -5.18 10.35 -8.85
CA ASP A 118 -6.07 9.83 -7.79
C ASP A 118 -6.21 8.31 -7.89
N LYS A 119 -6.39 7.79 -9.11
CA LYS A 119 -6.48 6.35 -9.33
C LYS A 119 -5.18 5.62 -9.01
N ILE A 120 -4.02 6.18 -9.35
CA ILE A 120 -2.71 5.61 -9.01
C ILE A 120 -2.53 5.56 -7.50
N ASP A 121 -2.87 6.65 -6.80
CA ASP A 121 -2.79 6.69 -5.33
C ASP A 121 -3.78 5.72 -4.67
N GLN A 122 -5.00 5.57 -5.20
CA GLN A 122 -5.97 4.58 -4.73
C GLN A 122 -5.47 3.15 -4.90
N ASP A 123 -4.87 2.82 -6.03
CA ASP A 123 -4.34 1.49 -6.30
C ASP A 123 -3.12 1.20 -5.40
N GLY A 124 -2.26 2.21 -5.17
CA GLY A 124 -1.15 2.12 -4.21
C GLY A 124 -1.64 1.86 -2.78
N ASN A 125 -2.60 2.66 -2.31
CA ASN A 125 -3.19 2.50 -0.99
C ASN A 125 -3.95 1.16 -0.81
N ALA A 126 -4.47 0.56 -1.88
CA ALA A 126 -5.13 -0.74 -1.81
C ALA A 126 -4.17 -1.90 -1.49
N LEU A 127 -2.87 -1.74 -1.67
CA LEU A 127 -1.85 -2.76 -1.38
C LEU A 127 -1.66 -3.01 0.13
N TYR A 128 -2.20 -2.16 1.01
CA TYR A 128 -2.13 -2.39 2.46
C TYR A 128 -2.63 -3.78 2.85
N ALA A 129 -3.65 -4.26 2.16
CA ALA A 129 -4.28 -5.55 2.44
C ALA A 129 -3.41 -6.78 2.13
N ASP A 130 -2.32 -6.60 1.38
CA ASP A 130 -1.36 -7.66 1.07
C ASP A 130 -0.13 -7.61 2.01
N ILE A 131 -0.10 -6.64 2.95
CA ILE A 131 0.98 -6.47 3.93
C ILE A 131 0.55 -7.07 5.27
N PRO A 132 1.25 -8.09 5.79
CA PRO A 132 0.85 -8.77 7.03
C PRO A 132 1.14 -7.97 8.30
N TRP A 133 1.97 -6.92 8.22
CA TRP A 133 2.42 -6.14 9.36
C TRP A 133 1.63 -4.84 9.47
N TYR A 134 1.09 -4.60 10.64
CA TYR A 134 0.41 -3.35 10.98
C TYR A 134 0.65 -3.05 12.46
N ALA A 135 0.55 -1.78 12.81
CA ALA A 135 0.49 -1.33 14.19
C ALA A 135 -0.98 -1.05 14.52
N ASP A 136 -1.46 -1.66 15.59
CA ASP A 136 -2.84 -1.49 16.03
C ASP A 136 -2.99 -0.20 16.81
N ALA A 137 -3.81 0.71 16.30
CA ALA A 137 -4.17 1.98 16.94
C ALA A 137 -5.56 1.83 17.58
N GLN A 138 -5.63 1.13 18.70
CA GLN A 138 -6.87 0.92 19.45
C GLN A 138 -7.29 2.18 20.22
N GLY A 139 -8.41 2.77 19.84
CA GLY A 139 -9.09 3.77 20.66
C GLY A 139 -8.66 5.22 20.43
N SER A 140 -8.40 5.97 21.50
CA SER A 140 -8.00 7.38 21.39
C SER A 140 -6.59 7.52 20.83
N PRO A 141 -6.32 8.52 19.97
CA PRO A 141 -5.01 8.72 19.37
C PRO A 141 -3.94 8.92 20.46
N SER A 142 -2.81 8.28 20.28
CA SER A 142 -1.69 8.32 21.21
C SER A 142 -0.37 8.51 20.46
N LEU A 143 0.70 8.79 21.18
CA LEU A 143 2.04 8.81 20.57
C LEU A 143 2.50 7.39 20.15
N LEU A 144 1.89 6.35 20.71
CA LEU A 144 2.15 4.96 20.29
C LEU A 144 1.74 4.70 18.85
N ASP A 145 0.72 5.39 18.35
CA ASP A 145 0.26 5.26 16.97
C ASP A 145 1.26 5.83 15.95
N LEU A 146 2.23 6.63 16.42
CA LEU A 146 3.36 7.09 15.61
C LEU A 146 4.60 6.22 15.79
N THR A 147 4.85 5.76 17.03
CA THR A 147 6.03 4.94 17.32
C THR A 147 5.82 3.46 16.97
N GLY A 148 4.58 2.97 17.00
CA GLY A 148 4.23 1.59 16.67
C GLY A 148 4.60 1.21 15.23
N PRO A 149 4.19 1.98 14.20
CA PRO A 149 4.62 1.75 12.81
C PRO A 149 6.14 1.77 12.65
N TYR A 150 6.84 2.70 13.31
CA TYR A 150 8.30 2.76 13.30
C TYR A 150 8.91 1.48 13.89
N GLN A 151 8.41 1.02 15.03
CA GLN A 151 8.85 -0.23 15.64
C GLN A 151 8.57 -1.44 14.74
N ALA A 152 7.39 -1.52 14.14
CA ALA A 152 7.04 -2.59 13.21
C ALA A 152 8.00 -2.67 12.01
N LEU A 153 8.40 -1.53 11.44
CA LEU A 153 9.40 -1.46 10.38
C LEU A 153 10.77 -1.93 10.85
N PHE A 154 11.19 -1.50 12.04
CA PHE A 154 12.48 -1.87 12.64
C PHE A 154 12.56 -3.37 12.92
N ASP A 155 11.54 -3.95 13.54
CA ASP A 155 11.47 -5.37 13.87
C ASP A 155 11.48 -6.26 12.60
N ASN A 156 10.99 -5.73 11.49
CA ASN A 156 11.01 -6.38 10.18
C ASN A 156 12.27 -6.08 9.36
N GLN A 157 13.31 -5.53 9.98
CA GLN A 157 14.62 -5.29 9.37
C GLN A 157 14.57 -4.40 8.11
N VAL A 158 13.62 -3.48 8.05
CA VAL A 158 13.58 -2.47 7.00
C VAL A 158 14.80 -1.55 7.14
N PRO A 159 15.55 -1.26 6.05
CA PRO A 159 16.72 -0.39 6.12
C PRO A 159 16.32 1.06 6.44
N MET A 160 16.42 1.44 7.72
CA MET A 160 16.01 2.75 8.22
C MET A 160 16.92 3.90 7.80
N SER A 161 18.10 3.59 7.24
CA SER A 161 19.13 4.58 6.85
C SER A 161 19.05 4.99 5.38
N GLU A 162 18.23 4.34 4.56
CA GLU A 162 18.19 4.54 3.10
C GLU A 162 17.16 5.59 2.64
N GLY A 163 16.81 6.51 3.49
CA GLY A 163 15.88 7.59 3.12
C GLY A 163 14.98 8.03 4.26
N MET A 164 14.05 8.92 3.95
CA MET A 164 13.05 9.37 4.91
C MET A 164 11.87 8.40 4.91
N LEU A 165 11.45 7.97 6.08
CA LEU A 165 10.24 7.18 6.23
C LEU A 165 9.02 8.11 6.19
N HIS A 166 7.98 7.67 5.50
CA HIS A 166 6.76 8.43 5.32
C HIS A 166 5.59 7.74 6.04
N LEU A 167 4.76 8.52 6.73
CA LEU A 167 3.52 8.09 7.32
C LEU A 167 2.35 8.81 6.66
N GLU A 168 1.50 8.06 6.00
CA GLU A 168 0.31 8.58 5.36
C GLU A 168 -0.90 8.42 6.28
N VAL A 169 -1.66 9.50 6.48
CA VAL A 169 -2.82 9.53 7.37
C VAL A 169 -4.04 10.12 6.64
N ASN A 170 -5.22 9.68 7.01
CA ASN A 170 -6.45 10.33 6.56
C ASN A 170 -6.74 11.63 7.33
N GLY A 171 -7.68 12.44 6.84
CA GLY A 171 -8.00 13.73 7.46
C GLY A 171 -8.53 13.60 8.90
N ALA A 172 -9.23 12.52 9.23
CA ALA A 172 -9.71 12.26 10.58
C ALA A 172 -8.55 11.96 11.54
N GLN A 173 -7.65 11.07 11.14
CA GLN A 173 -6.43 10.75 11.92
C GLN A 173 -5.54 11.97 12.09
N GLN A 174 -5.35 12.77 11.03
CA GLN A 174 -4.60 14.02 11.14
C GLN A 174 -5.19 14.95 12.19
N GLY A 175 -6.53 15.13 12.18
CA GLY A 175 -7.23 15.96 13.18
C GLY A 175 -7.07 15.42 14.61
N LEU A 176 -7.07 14.11 14.78
CA LEU A 176 -6.84 13.48 16.07
C LEU A 176 -5.40 13.66 16.57
N PHE A 177 -4.40 13.51 15.71
CA PHE A 177 -2.99 13.77 16.07
C PHE A 177 -2.74 15.23 16.44
N GLN A 178 -3.38 16.17 15.74
CA GLN A 178 -3.27 17.61 16.06
C GLN A 178 -3.81 17.96 17.46
N GLN A 179 -4.72 17.14 18.02
CA GLN A 179 -5.26 17.31 19.36
C GLN A 179 -4.33 16.81 20.46
N LEU A 180 -3.30 16.04 20.12
CA LEU A 180 -2.34 15.57 21.14
C LEU A 180 -1.48 16.72 21.67
N PRO A 181 -1.29 16.85 22.98
CA PRO A 181 -0.47 17.92 23.60
C PRO A 181 0.94 17.99 23.01
N ALA A 182 1.51 16.85 22.61
CA ALA A 182 2.82 16.78 21.98
C ALA A 182 2.93 17.60 20.68
N PHE A 183 1.81 17.93 20.03
CA PHE A 183 1.78 18.67 18.78
C PHE A 183 1.35 20.12 18.91
N HIS A 184 0.61 20.50 19.96
CA HIS A 184 0.13 21.87 20.14
C HIS A 184 0.63 22.57 21.39
N ASP A 185 1.27 21.85 22.33
CA ASP A 185 1.76 22.48 23.56
C ASP A 185 3.17 23.06 23.36
N ALA A 186 3.27 24.37 23.50
CA ALA A 186 4.53 25.12 23.36
C ALA A 186 5.57 24.74 24.43
N SER A 187 5.14 24.27 25.60
CA SER A 187 6.02 23.85 26.67
C SER A 187 6.80 22.55 26.33
N VAL A 188 6.23 21.72 25.46
CA VAL A 188 6.81 20.44 25.07
C VAL A 188 7.71 20.57 23.83
N ARG A 189 7.32 21.37 22.85
CA ARG A 189 8.02 21.47 21.53
C ARG A 189 8.90 22.71 21.35
N GLY A 190 8.76 23.72 22.18
CA GLY A 190 9.49 24.98 22.02
C GLY A 190 9.03 25.81 20.82
N VAL A 191 9.93 26.63 20.26
CA VAL A 191 9.60 27.64 19.21
C VAL A 191 9.18 27.02 17.87
N GLY A 192 9.46 25.74 17.62
CA GLY A 192 9.12 25.03 16.37
C GLY A 192 7.63 24.71 16.20
N LEU A 193 6.80 25.01 17.19
CA LEU A 193 5.38 24.68 17.26
C LEU A 193 4.48 25.46 16.31
N THR A 194 4.95 26.59 15.83
CA THR A 194 4.16 27.51 15.00
C THR A 194 3.72 26.91 13.67
N GLU A 195 4.40 25.91 13.16
CA GLU A 195 4.04 25.27 11.88
C GLU A 195 2.76 24.42 12.00
N THR A 196 2.65 23.58 13.04
CA THR A 196 1.46 22.75 13.24
C THR A 196 0.22 23.59 13.53
N LEU A 197 0.34 24.63 14.38
CA LEU A 197 -0.77 25.53 14.69
C LEU A 197 -1.14 26.46 13.52
N ARG A 198 -0.18 26.86 12.69
CA ARG A 198 -0.42 27.79 11.58
C ARG A 198 -0.83 27.11 10.29
N ARG A 199 -0.29 25.93 10.00
CA ARG A 199 -0.45 25.23 8.72
C ARG A 199 -1.19 23.90 8.83
N GLY A 200 -1.44 23.40 10.06
CA GLY A 200 -2.02 22.09 10.28
C GLY A 200 -1.10 20.93 9.89
N SER A 201 0.16 21.20 9.57
CA SER A 201 1.14 20.18 9.20
C SER A 201 1.76 19.55 10.44
N LEU A 202 1.80 18.23 10.49
CA LEU A 202 2.52 17.48 11.53
C LEU A 202 4.03 17.44 11.29
N GLY A 203 4.44 17.63 10.01
CA GLY A 203 5.84 17.66 9.59
C GLY A 203 6.58 16.36 9.88
N VAL A 204 7.89 16.45 10.11
CA VAL A 204 8.72 15.31 10.49
C VAL A 204 8.62 15.12 12.01
N THR A 205 8.11 13.98 12.43
CA THR A 205 7.92 13.64 13.84
C THR A 205 8.36 12.21 14.09
N MET A 206 9.21 12.01 15.12
CA MET A 206 9.72 10.68 15.51
C MET A 206 10.36 9.88 14.36
N GLY A 207 11.04 10.58 13.44
CA GLY A 207 11.70 9.94 12.28
C GLY A 207 10.79 9.66 11.10
N LEU A 208 9.51 10.02 11.18
CA LEU A 208 8.52 9.85 10.12
C LEU A 208 8.08 11.20 9.57
N GLU A 209 8.03 11.37 8.25
CA GLU A 209 7.35 12.48 7.61
C GLU A 209 5.86 12.16 7.51
N VAL A 210 5.03 12.92 8.21
CA VAL A 210 3.58 12.71 8.24
C VAL A 210 2.90 13.59 7.20
N PHE A 211 2.11 12.98 6.32
CA PHE A 211 1.30 13.70 5.34
C PHE A 211 -0.12 13.13 5.25
N ALA A 212 -1.07 13.99 4.89
CA ALA A 212 -2.47 13.59 4.73
C ALA A 212 -2.79 13.25 3.28
N ASN A 213 -3.52 12.16 3.08
CA ASN A 213 -4.07 11.79 1.79
C ASN A 213 -5.53 11.34 1.97
N GLN A 214 -6.37 11.66 0.98
CA GLN A 214 -7.78 11.30 0.98
C GLN A 214 -8.00 9.83 0.59
N ASN A 215 -7.00 9.18 0.00
CA ASN A 215 -7.07 7.81 -0.51
C ASN A 215 -6.67 6.74 0.52
N VAL A 216 -6.29 7.14 1.73
CA VAL A 216 -5.99 6.20 2.82
C VAL A 216 -7.20 5.32 3.08
N ARG A 217 -6.98 4.00 3.02
CA ARG A 217 -8.02 3.00 3.22
C ARG A 217 -8.19 2.69 4.70
N THR A 218 -9.40 2.36 5.07
CA THR A 218 -9.72 1.78 6.38
C THR A 218 -10.09 0.32 6.16
N HIS A 219 -9.42 -0.59 6.84
CA HIS A 219 -9.75 -2.01 6.78
C HIS A 219 -11.04 -2.29 7.53
N THR A 220 -11.92 -3.06 6.88
CA THR A 220 -13.12 -3.60 7.53
C THR A 220 -12.89 -5.09 7.74
N LYS A 221 -12.79 -5.49 9.00
CA LYS A 221 -12.54 -6.88 9.40
C LYS A 221 -13.60 -7.85 8.93
N GLY A 222 -13.22 -9.11 8.80
CA GLY A 222 -14.16 -10.21 8.62
C GLY A 222 -15.08 -10.42 9.83
N THR A 223 -16.05 -11.28 9.66
CA THR A 223 -17.08 -11.61 10.67
C THR A 223 -16.90 -13.01 11.25
N LEU A 224 -15.67 -13.55 11.25
CA LEU A 224 -15.39 -14.89 11.76
C LEU A 224 -15.85 -15.00 13.22
N SER A 225 -16.60 -16.07 13.54
CA SER A 225 -17.20 -16.24 14.87
C SER A 225 -16.21 -16.62 15.95
N ASP A 226 -15.11 -17.29 15.57
CA ASP A 226 -14.04 -17.67 16.47
C ASP A 226 -12.70 -17.08 15.99
N PRO A 227 -12.00 -16.29 16.81
CA PRO A 227 -10.68 -15.76 16.48
C PRO A 227 -9.55 -16.79 16.69
N THR A 228 -9.84 -17.99 17.21
CA THR A 228 -8.84 -19.00 17.58
C THR A 228 -9.09 -20.37 16.97
N PRO A 229 -9.39 -20.49 15.65
CA PRO A 229 -9.59 -21.79 15.02
C PRO A 229 -8.29 -22.62 15.00
N ALA A 230 -8.39 -23.90 14.62
CA ALA A 230 -7.24 -24.77 14.42
C ALA A 230 -7.02 -25.07 12.94
N LEU A 231 -5.78 -25.45 12.56
CA LEU A 231 -5.48 -25.88 11.21
C LEU A 231 -6.10 -27.26 10.91
N VAL A 232 -6.64 -27.43 9.72
CA VAL A 232 -7.13 -28.72 9.20
C VAL A 232 -6.07 -29.39 8.37
N GLY A 233 -5.53 -30.50 8.88
CA GLY A 233 -4.47 -31.23 8.21
C GLY A 233 -3.10 -30.55 8.30
N ALA A 234 -2.07 -31.29 7.88
CA ALA A 234 -0.71 -30.75 7.86
C ALA A 234 -0.50 -29.82 6.66
N HIS A 235 0.14 -28.70 6.87
CA HIS A 235 0.52 -27.74 5.85
C HIS A 235 2.04 -27.68 5.69
N ALA A 236 2.52 -27.84 4.47
CA ALA A 236 3.95 -27.79 4.18
C ALA A 236 4.49 -26.35 4.17
N LYS A 237 5.78 -26.20 4.47
CA LYS A 237 6.50 -24.94 4.22
C LYS A 237 6.32 -24.49 2.77
N GLY A 238 6.03 -23.22 2.54
CA GLY A 238 5.80 -22.65 1.20
C GLY A 238 4.34 -22.72 0.73
N ALA A 239 3.41 -23.28 1.52
CA ALA A 239 1.99 -23.25 1.18
C ALA A 239 1.48 -21.79 1.16
N THR A 240 0.64 -21.49 0.16
CA THR A 240 0.01 -20.16 -0.03
C THR A 240 -1.47 -20.15 0.34
N SER A 241 -1.98 -21.24 0.88
CA SER A 241 -3.33 -21.36 1.41
C SER A 241 -3.33 -22.26 2.64
N VAL A 242 -4.21 -21.95 3.58
CA VAL A 242 -4.44 -22.72 4.81
C VAL A 242 -5.92 -22.94 5.01
N THR A 243 -6.28 -24.12 5.53
CA THR A 243 -7.65 -24.42 5.95
C THR A 243 -7.69 -24.46 7.47
N MET A 244 -8.67 -23.78 8.04
CA MET A 244 -8.89 -23.67 9.48
C MET A 244 -10.30 -24.12 9.80
N ASP A 245 -10.51 -24.78 10.95
CA ASP A 245 -11.83 -25.15 11.43
C ASP A 245 -12.00 -24.89 12.93
N ASP A 246 -13.23 -24.92 13.35
CA ASP A 246 -13.68 -25.05 14.72
C ASP A 246 -15.07 -25.70 14.75
N THR A 247 -15.49 -26.18 15.91
CA THR A 247 -16.78 -26.90 16.08
C THR A 247 -18.00 -26.15 15.55
N THR A 248 -17.95 -24.79 15.56
CA THR A 248 -19.06 -23.91 15.14
C THR A 248 -18.57 -22.73 14.30
N LEU A 249 -17.54 -22.92 13.47
CA LEU A 249 -16.97 -21.84 12.69
C LEU A 249 -17.93 -21.32 11.63
N THR A 250 -18.27 -20.05 11.73
CA THR A 250 -19.13 -19.31 10.78
C THR A 250 -18.55 -17.93 10.49
N GLY A 251 -19.08 -17.28 9.46
CA GLY A 251 -18.67 -15.91 9.11
C GLY A 251 -17.70 -15.86 7.94
N THR A 252 -16.95 -14.80 7.86
CA THR A 252 -16.07 -14.49 6.73
C THR A 252 -14.71 -13.99 7.19
N LEU A 253 -13.67 -14.24 6.38
CA LEU A 253 -12.42 -13.51 6.40
C LEU A 253 -12.41 -12.55 5.21
N GLN A 254 -12.00 -11.32 5.45
CA GLN A 254 -11.82 -10.30 4.42
C GLN A 254 -10.36 -10.24 3.97
N LYS A 255 -10.15 -9.82 2.73
CA LYS A 255 -8.81 -9.50 2.25
C LYS A 255 -8.20 -8.41 3.15
N GLY A 256 -7.02 -8.67 3.73
CA GLY A 256 -6.36 -7.79 4.69
C GLY A 256 -6.48 -8.25 6.15
N ASP A 257 -7.40 -9.16 6.49
CA ASP A 257 -7.39 -9.80 7.81
C ASP A 257 -6.06 -10.52 8.02
N THR A 258 -5.54 -10.49 9.23
CA THR A 258 -4.26 -11.12 9.55
C THR A 258 -4.41 -12.18 10.62
N PHE A 259 -3.48 -13.13 10.63
CA PHE A 259 -3.43 -14.16 11.66
C PHE A 259 -1.98 -14.61 11.92
N VAL A 260 -1.80 -15.26 13.06
CA VAL A 260 -0.54 -15.87 13.50
C VAL A 260 -0.77 -17.33 13.79
N LEU A 261 0.22 -18.17 13.48
CA LEU A 261 0.20 -19.59 13.77
C LEU A 261 1.08 -19.89 15.00
N ALA A 262 0.62 -20.77 15.86
CA ALA A 262 1.36 -21.14 17.07
C ALA A 262 2.78 -21.62 16.75
N GLY A 263 3.74 -21.21 17.58
CA GLY A 263 5.15 -21.58 17.43
C GLY A 263 5.96 -20.65 16.50
N ASN A 264 5.34 -19.62 15.93
CA ASN A 264 6.04 -18.61 15.14
C ASN A 264 5.41 -17.23 15.35
N SER A 265 6.21 -16.17 15.29
CA SER A 265 5.77 -14.77 15.35
C SER A 265 5.43 -14.19 13.97
N GLN A 266 5.62 -14.96 12.88
CA GLN A 266 5.27 -14.52 11.53
C GLN A 266 3.77 -14.29 11.43
N ARG A 267 3.40 -13.10 10.99
CA ARG A 267 2.02 -12.75 10.62
C ARG A 267 1.77 -13.11 9.15
N TYR A 268 0.55 -13.53 8.86
CA TYR A 268 0.06 -13.84 7.52
C TYR A 268 -1.16 -12.99 7.23
N ALA A 269 -1.21 -12.39 6.05
CA ALA A 269 -2.38 -11.63 5.58
C ALA A 269 -3.22 -12.49 4.63
N VAL A 270 -4.53 -12.35 4.74
CA VAL A 270 -5.50 -12.99 3.84
C VAL A 270 -5.55 -12.20 2.53
N THR A 271 -5.28 -12.85 1.41
CA THR A 271 -5.19 -12.19 0.09
C THR A 271 -6.51 -12.17 -0.68
N ALA A 272 -7.48 -12.98 -0.29
CA ALA A 272 -8.79 -13.05 -0.92
C ALA A 272 -9.88 -13.29 0.13
N ASN A 273 -11.07 -12.71 -0.10
CA ASN A 273 -12.20 -12.94 0.77
C ASN A 273 -12.58 -14.42 0.81
N ALA A 274 -12.82 -14.94 1.99
CA ALA A 274 -13.25 -16.31 2.22
C ALA A 274 -14.48 -16.37 3.12
N THR A 275 -15.33 -17.37 2.90
CA THR A 275 -16.55 -17.60 3.70
C THR A 275 -16.49 -18.98 4.30
N ALA A 276 -16.78 -19.10 5.59
CA ALA A 276 -16.85 -20.37 6.28
C ALA A 276 -17.98 -21.24 5.73
N GLY A 277 -17.70 -22.49 5.50
CA GLY A 277 -18.66 -23.49 5.05
C GLY A 277 -18.38 -24.85 5.69
N GLY A 278 -19.39 -25.45 6.33
CA GLY A 278 -19.22 -26.74 7.00
C GLY A 278 -18.25 -26.69 8.20
N ASN A 279 -18.28 -25.61 8.96
CA ASN A 279 -17.40 -25.34 10.11
C ASN A 279 -15.90 -25.16 9.76
N ALA A 280 -15.57 -24.98 8.48
CA ALA A 280 -14.20 -24.74 8.05
C ALA A 280 -14.12 -23.52 7.11
N ILE A 281 -12.94 -22.89 7.04
CA ILE A 281 -12.64 -21.79 6.14
C ILE A 281 -11.26 -22.00 5.53
N THR A 282 -11.15 -21.80 4.20
CA THR A 282 -9.86 -21.84 3.51
C THR A 282 -9.45 -20.44 3.12
N ALA A 283 -8.32 -19.97 3.64
CA ALA A 283 -7.76 -18.67 3.37
C ALA A 283 -6.53 -18.78 2.44
N SER A 284 -6.49 -17.95 1.39
CA SER A 284 -5.27 -17.68 0.63
C SER A 284 -4.43 -16.67 1.37
N ILE A 285 -3.13 -16.86 1.47
CA ILE A 285 -2.26 -16.12 2.38
C ILE A 285 -1.01 -15.54 1.71
N THR A 286 -0.50 -14.47 2.30
CA THR A 286 0.81 -13.90 2.04
C THR A 286 1.48 -13.50 3.36
N PRO A 287 2.79 -13.73 3.53
CA PRO A 287 3.68 -14.55 2.72
C PRO A 287 3.29 -16.04 2.74
N ALA A 288 3.93 -16.83 1.90
CA ALA A 288 3.81 -18.30 1.98
C ALA A 288 4.33 -18.79 3.34
N LEU A 289 3.83 -19.95 3.81
CA LEU A 289 4.21 -20.48 5.11
C LEU A 289 5.74 -20.63 5.25
N VAL A 290 6.30 -20.02 6.27
CA VAL A 290 7.77 -20.01 6.53
C VAL A 290 8.29 -21.34 7.10
N GLN A 291 7.40 -22.14 7.66
CA GLN A 291 7.68 -23.50 8.18
C GLN A 291 6.50 -24.42 7.93
N ALA A 292 6.69 -25.71 8.12
CA ALA A 292 5.60 -26.67 8.10
C ALA A 292 4.83 -26.61 9.45
N TYR A 293 3.53 -26.86 9.38
CA TYR A 293 2.64 -26.96 10.53
C TYR A 293 1.88 -28.27 10.50
N ASP A 294 1.71 -28.85 11.68
CA ASP A 294 0.95 -30.07 11.85
C ASP A 294 -0.57 -29.81 11.92
N ASP A 295 -1.35 -30.86 11.80
CA ASP A 295 -2.80 -30.82 12.03
C ASP A 295 -3.11 -30.30 13.45
N ASN A 296 -4.20 -29.56 13.57
CA ASN A 296 -4.65 -28.92 14.82
C ASN A 296 -3.68 -27.86 15.40
N ALA A 297 -2.74 -27.33 14.64
CA ALA A 297 -1.95 -26.19 15.08
C ALA A 297 -2.88 -24.98 15.32
N ALA A 298 -2.73 -24.36 16.50
CA ALA A 298 -3.59 -23.24 16.87
C ALA A 298 -3.31 -22.01 16.01
N VAL A 299 -4.37 -21.38 15.55
CA VAL A 299 -4.38 -20.14 14.79
C VAL A 299 -4.92 -19.02 15.67
N THR A 300 -4.36 -17.83 15.60
CA THR A 300 -4.93 -16.64 16.22
C THR A 300 -5.21 -15.63 15.13
N VAL A 301 -6.46 -15.44 14.81
CA VAL A 301 -6.92 -14.48 13.79
C VAL A 301 -7.11 -13.13 14.49
N ASN A 302 -6.53 -12.10 13.91
CA ASN A 302 -6.77 -10.74 14.36
C ASN A 302 -7.98 -10.17 13.62
N LEU A 303 -9.03 -9.90 14.37
CA LEU A 303 -10.29 -9.36 13.90
C LEU A 303 -10.45 -7.90 14.37
N ASP A 304 -9.49 -7.05 14.08
CA ASP A 304 -9.56 -5.62 14.39
C ASP A 304 -9.66 -4.81 13.09
N ASN A 305 -10.42 -3.71 13.15
CA ASN A 305 -10.40 -2.72 12.08
C ASN A 305 -9.11 -1.90 12.19
N HIS A 306 -8.39 -1.73 11.10
CA HIS A 306 -7.12 -0.98 11.07
C HIS A 306 -6.96 -0.17 9.78
#